data_9e8c9ae651a3a9905931fb6f162b451f
#
_entry.id   9e8c9ae651a3a9905931fb6f162b451f
#
_cell.length_a   1.000
_cell.length_b   1.000
_cell.length_c   1.000
_cell.angle_alpha   90.00
_cell.angle_beta   90.00
_cell.angle_gamma   90.00
#
_symmetry.space_group_name_H-M   'P 1'
#
loop_
_entity.id
_entity.type
_entity.pdbx_description
1 polymer ?
#
loop_
_entity_poly.entity_id
_entity_poly.type
_entity_poly.pdbx_seq_one_letter_code
_entity_poly.pdbx_strand_id
1 'polypeptide(L)'
;MYLSSEYLKQFDKDLYYKILLLESFEDQAWHTAAQLAQVVQLDARSVSKYLNELSKNYQQFSGKTHPLFTKNHRSGYNFYDTLDSIEHERFLIYLVQSTLKFQLLHDIFWLFVK
;
A
#
# COMPACT_ATOMS: atom_id res chain seq x y z
N MET A 1 -14.61 -9.05 -0.02
CA MET A 1 -15.17 -7.98 0.81
C MET A 1 -15.01 -6.66 0.08
N TYR A 2 -16.10 -5.96 -0.12
CA TYR A 2 -16.08 -4.69 -0.84
C TYR A 2 -16.16 -3.53 0.14
N LEU A 3 -15.14 -2.66 0.10
CA LEU A 3 -15.12 -1.43 0.89
C LEU A 3 -15.11 -0.24 -0.07
N SER A 4 -15.95 0.76 0.20
CA SER A 4 -15.92 1.99 -0.59
C SER A 4 -14.65 2.79 -0.27
N SER A 5 -14.18 3.57 -1.25
CA SER A 5 -13.00 4.42 -1.07
C SER A 5 -13.18 5.41 0.08
N GLU A 6 -14.38 5.97 0.22
CA GLU A 6 -14.68 6.92 1.28
C GLU A 6 -14.61 6.27 2.66
N TYR A 7 -15.12 5.05 2.78
CA TYR A 7 -15.06 4.31 4.03
C TYR A 7 -13.62 4.01 4.42
N LEU A 8 -12.81 3.51 3.47
CA LEU A 8 -11.39 3.24 3.71
C LEU A 8 -10.65 4.48 4.15
N LYS A 9 -10.89 5.61 3.50
CA LYS A 9 -10.22 6.87 3.82
C LYS A 9 -10.53 7.33 5.24
N GLN A 10 -11.77 7.14 5.70
CA GLN A 10 -12.17 7.47 7.05
C GLN A 10 -11.64 6.49 8.08
N PHE A 11 -11.61 5.19 7.74
CA PHE A 11 -11.18 4.12 8.63
C PHE A 11 -9.66 4.13 8.82
N ASP A 12 -8.90 4.17 7.74
CA ASP A 12 -7.44 4.16 7.78
C ASP A 12 -6.89 4.88 6.54
N LYS A 13 -6.39 6.07 6.78
CA LYS A 13 -5.86 6.91 5.71
C LYS A 13 -4.63 6.31 5.05
N ASP A 14 -3.73 5.72 5.84
CA ASP A 14 -2.51 5.12 5.30
C ASP A 14 -2.83 3.91 4.42
N LEU A 15 -3.75 3.06 4.87
CA LEU A 15 -4.21 1.91 4.08
C LEU A 15 -4.84 2.36 2.77
N TYR A 16 -5.68 3.38 2.83
CA TYR A 16 -6.33 3.96 1.65
C TYR A 16 -5.30 4.37 0.59
N TYR A 17 -4.29 5.15 0.99
CA TYR A 17 -3.28 5.62 0.05
C TYR A 17 -2.37 4.50 -0.45
N LYS A 18 -2.05 3.53 0.38
CA LYS A 18 -1.28 2.35 -0.04
C LYS A 18 -2.02 1.56 -1.11
N ILE A 19 -3.32 1.36 -0.96
CA ILE A 19 -4.13 0.64 -1.95
C ILE A 19 -4.21 1.43 -3.26
N LEU A 20 -4.45 2.75 -3.18
CA LEU A 20 -4.47 3.58 -4.39
C LEU A 20 -3.15 3.54 -5.15
N LEU A 21 -2.03 3.64 -4.43
CA LEU A 21 -0.71 3.59 -5.06
C LEU A 21 -0.44 2.22 -5.68
N LEU A 22 -0.80 1.15 -5.00
CA LEU A 22 -0.62 -0.20 -5.52
C LEU A 22 -1.43 -0.39 -6.82
N GLU A 23 -2.67 0.08 -6.84
CA GLU A 23 -3.53 0.01 -8.03
C GLU A 23 -2.99 0.85 -9.18
N SER A 24 -2.26 1.92 -8.89
CA SER A 24 -1.69 2.78 -9.93
C SER A 24 -0.66 2.06 -10.80
N PHE A 25 -0.11 0.94 -10.34
CA PHE A 25 0.86 0.14 -11.08
C PHE A 25 0.25 -1.05 -11.82
N GLU A 26 -1.07 -1.18 -11.84
CA GLU A 26 -1.77 -2.26 -12.57
C GLU A 26 -1.51 -2.18 -14.08
N ASP A 27 -1.23 -0.99 -14.60
CA ASP A 27 -0.88 -0.77 -16.00
C ASP A 27 0.52 -1.28 -16.35
N GLN A 28 1.30 -1.72 -15.34
CA GLN A 28 2.68 -2.20 -15.47
C GLN A 28 3.63 -1.17 -16.07
N ALA A 29 3.28 0.11 -15.97
CA ALA A 29 4.06 1.22 -16.51
C ALA A 29 4.89 1.88 -15.42
N TRP A 30 5.88 2.66 -15.86
CA TRP A 30 6.69 3.49 -14.98
C TRP A 30 5.93 4.76 -14.61
N HIS A 31 6.01 5.14 -13.33
CA HIS A 31 5.39 6.35 -12.82
C HIS A 31 6.36 7.09 -11.93
N THR A 32 6.55 8.38 -12.16
CA THR A 32 7.35 9.20 -11.25
C THR A 32 6.57 9.51 -9.97
N ALA A 33 7.28 9.83 -8.90
CA ALA A 33 6.64 10.25 -7.66
C ALA A 33 5.73 11.46 -7.86
N ALA A 34 6.15 12.41 -8.73
CA ALA A 34 5.35 13.58 -9.05
C ALA A 34 4.04 13.23 -9.77
N GLN A 35 4.09 12.29 -10.71
CA GLN A 35 2.88 11.82 -11.42
C GLN A 35 1.93 11.13 -10.45
N LEU A 36 2.44 10.24 -9.60
CA LEU A 36 1.64 9.55 -8.59
C LEU A 36 1.04 10.54 -7.59
N ALA A 37 1.80 11.55 -7.20
CA ALA A 37 1.34 12.58 -6.27
C ALA A 37 0.11 13.31 -6.80
N GLN A 38 0.08 13.60 -8.11
CA GLN A 38 -1.08 14.23 -8.74
C GLN A 38 -2.30 13.30 -8.74
N VAL A 39 -2.09 12.02 -9.04
CA VAL A 39 -3.18 11.04 -9.13
C VAL A 39 -3.83 10.82 -7.77
N VAL A 40 -3.03 10.68 -6.71
CA VAL A 40 -3.54 10.37 -5.36
C VAL A 40 -3.73 11.62 -4.51
N GLN A 41 -3.39 12.81 -5.02
CA GLN A 41 -3.54 14.09 -4.33
C GLN A 41 -2.73 14.16 -3.04
N LEU A 42 -1.47 13.73 -3.12
CA LEU A 42 -0.47 13.84 -2.06
C LEU A 42 0.75 14.58 -2.58
N ASP A 43 1.69 14.91 -1.69
CA ASP A 43 2.99 15.39 -2.13
C ASP A 43 3.90 14.20 -2.50
N ALA A 44 4.98 14.48 -3.25
CA ALA A 44 5.89 13.44 -3.72
C ALA A 44 6.61 12.74 -2.57
N ARG A 45 6.89 13.44 -1.48
CA ARG A 45 7.54 12.86 -0.29
C ARG A 45 6.64 11.81 0.36
N SER A 46 5.36 12.10 0.51
CA SER A 46 4.38 11.16 1.07
C SER A 46 4.23 9.93 0.17
N VAL A 47 4.21 10.14 -1.16
CA VAL A 47 4.18 9.03 -2.12
C VAL A 47 5.38 8.11 -1.90
N SER A 48 6.59 8.66 -1.84
CA SER A 48 7.81 7.86 -1.62
C SER A 48 7.76 7.11 -0.30
N LYS A 49 7.27 7.75 0.76
CA LYS A 49 7.09 7.11 2.06
C LYS A 49 6.17 5.89 1.97
N TYR A 50 5.01 6.05 1.33
CA TYR A 50 4.04 4.95 1.20
C TYR A 50 4.56 3.83 0.30
N LEU A 51 5.29 4.15 -0.77
CA LEU A 51 5.90 3.13 -1.61
C LEU A 51 6.94 2.32 -0.83
N ASN A 52 7.74 2.96 0.01
CA ASN A 52 8.71 2.28 0.86
C ASN A 52 8.01 1.39 1.90
N GLU A 53 6.93 1.86 2.49
CA GLU A 53 6.14 1.08 3.44
C GLU A 53 5.49 -0.13 2.76
N LEU A 54 4.95 0.04 1.56
CA LEU A 54 4.41 -1.06 0.76
C LEU A 54 5.47 -2.12 0.48
N SER A 55 6.70 -1.71 0.15
CA SER A 55 7.80 -2.66 -0.06
C SER A 55 8.10 -3.47 1.19
N LYS A 56 8.11 -2.83 2.36
CA LYS A 56 8.31 -3.53 3.64
C LYS A 56 7.17 -4.50 3.92
N ASN A 57 5.93 -4.06 3.71
CA ASN A 57 4.76 -4.91 3.90
C ASN A 57 4.83 -6.13 2.97
N TYR A 58 5.23 -5.92 1.73
CA TYR A 58 5.35 -7.00 0.76
C TYR A 58 6.42 -8.02 1.16
N GLN A 59 7.57 -7.55 1.64
CA GLN A 59 8.63 -8.43 2.12
C GLN A 59 8.17 -9.30 3.29
N GLN A 60 7.40 -8.71 4.22
CA GLN A 60 6.82 -9.44 5.35
C GLN A 60 5.79 -10.46 4.88
N PHE A 61 4.96 -10.10 3.92
CA PHE A 61 3.92 -10.97 3.35
C PHE A 61 4.52 -12.13 2.57
N SER A 62 5.47 -11.83 1.67
CA SER A 62 5.99 -12.81 0.72
C SER A 62 7.17 -13.63 1.25
N GLY A 63 7.87 -13.12 2.25
CA GLY A 63 9.13 -13.70 2.72
C GLY A 63 10.30 -13.46 1.78
N LYS A 64 10.10 -12.71 0.69
CA LYS A 64 11.14 -12.40 -0.28
C LYS A 64 12.02 -11.24 0.21
N THR A 65 13.28 -11.21 -0.25
CA THR A 65 14.23 -10.17 0.16
C THR A 65 14.26 -8.99 -0.81
N HIS A 66 13.80 -9.18 -2.07
CA HIS A 66 13.78 -8.08 -3.02
C HIS A 66 12.63 -7.11 -2.73
N PRO A 67 12.76 -5.83 -3.11
CA PRO A 67 11.69 -4.86 -2.89
C PRO A 67 10.50 -5.11 -3.81
N LEU A 68 9.35 -4.53 -3.47
CA LEU A 68 8.17 -4.56 -4.34
C LEU A 68 8.37 -3.68 -5.58
N PHE A 69 9.00 -2.51 -5.39
CA PHE A 69 9.22 -1.53 -6.46
C PHE A 69 10.70 -1.37 -6.75
N THR A 70 11.02 -1.15 -8.04
CA THR A 70 12.33 -0.69 -8.46
C THR A 70 12.24 0.79 -8.84
N LYS A 71 13.35 1.51 -8.71
CA LYS A 71 13.40 2.95 -8.98
C LYS A 71 14.42 3.24 -10.06
N ASN A 72 14.04 4.13 -10.99
CA ASN A 72 14.91 4.64 -12.03
C ASN A 72 14.90 6.19 -11.99
N HIS A 73 16.04 6.83 -12.15
CA HIS A 73 16.16 8.27 -12.06
C HIS A 73 15.28 9.04 -13.06
N ARG A 74 15.07 8.48 -14.26
CA ARG A 74 14.31 9.15 -15.31
C ARG A 74 12.84 8.76 -15.31
N SER A 75 12.56 7.49 -15.07
CA SER A 75 11.22 6.91 -15.26
C SER A 75 10.41 6.82 -13.97
N GLY A 76 11.05 6.88 -12.81
CA GLY A 76 10.39 6.80 -11.52
C GLY A 76 10.36 5.39 -10.97
N TYR A 77 9.17 4.90 -10.66
CA TYR A 77 8.94 3.61 -10.01
C TYR A 77 8.18 2.66 -10.90
N ASN A 78 8.44 1.37 -10.75
CA ASN A 78 7.64 0.29 -11.32
C ASN A 78 7.80 -0.93 -10.44
N PHE A 79 6.97 -1.96 -10.63
CA PHE A 79 7.18 -3.21 -9.92
C PHE A 79 8.55 -3.79 -10.25
N TYR A 80 9.22 -4.31 -9.22
CA TYR A 80 10.45 -5.08 -9.41
C TYR A 80 10.16 -6.37 -10.18
N ASP A 81 9.19 -7.15 -9.68
CA ASP A 81 8.57 -8.27 -10.39
C ASP A 81 7.08 -8.03 -10.42
N THR A 82 6.48 -8.18 -11.61
CA THR A 82 5.04 -8.00 -11.76
C THR A 82 4.29 -9.04 -10.93
N LEU A 83 3.33 -8.58 -10.14
CA LEU A 83 2.45 -9.45 -9.38
C LEU A 83 1.39 -10.04 -10.30
N ASP A 84 1.16 -11.35 -10.24
CA ASP A 84 0.01 -11.93 -10.90
C ASP A 84 -1.27 -11.56 -10.13
N SER A 85 -2.44 -11.82 -10.72
CA SER A 85 -3.72 -11.41 -10.13
C SER A 85 -3.98 -12.06 -8.78
N ILE A 86 -3.54 -13.31 -8.59
CA ILE A 86 -3.73 -14.04 -7.33
C ILE A 86 -2.83 -13.45 -6.24
N GLU A 87 -1.57 -13.20 -6.56
CA GLU A 87 -0.61 -12.60 -5.63
C GLU A 87 -1.03 -11.18 -5.22
N HIS A 88 -1.48 -10.40 -6.18
CA HIS A 88 -1.99 -9.05 -5.95
C HIS A 88 -3.17 -9.06 -4.99
N GLU A 89 -4.14 -9.93 -5.23
CA GLU A 89 -5.31 -10.06 -4.37
C GLU A 89 -4.93 -10.51 -2.97
N ARG A 90 -4.05 -11.50 -2.84
CA ARG A 90 -3.58 -11.98 -1.54
C ARG A 90 -2.85 -10.91 -0.76
N PHE A 91 -2.05 -10.10 -1.45
CA PHE A 91 -1.34 -8.99 -0.82
C PHE A 91 -2.31 -7.91 -0.33
N LEU A 92 -3.32 -7.56 -1.13
CA LEU A 92 -4.37 -6.63 -0.70
C LEU A 92 -5.07 -7.14 0.56
N ILE A 93 -5.45 -8.42 0.58
CA ILE A 93 -6.09 -9.03 1.74
C ILE A 93 -5.16 -8.95 2.96
N TYR A 94 -3.88 -9.24 2.77
CA TYR A 94 -2.88 -9.13 3.84
C TYR A 94 -2.82 -7.72 4.42
N LEU A 95 -2.80 -6.70 3.57
CA LEU A 95 -2.76 -5.30 4.01
C LEU A 95 -4.00 -4.94 4.84
N VAL A 96 -5.17 -5.32 4.36
CA VAL A 96 -6.43 -5.04 5.06
C VAL A 96 -6.49 -5.79 6.39
N GLN A 97 -6.16 -7.07 6.39
CA GLN A 97 -6.21 -7.90 7.61
C GLN A 97 -5.21 -7.41 8.66
N SER A 98 -4.01 -7.03 8.25
CA SER A 98 -3.00 -6.52 9.18
C SER A 98 -3.46 -5.23 9.85
N THR A 99 -4.12 -4.36 9.10
CA THR A 99 -4.66 -3.11 9.62
C THR A 99 -5.83 -3.37 10.59
N LEU A 100 -6.76 -4.25 10.20
CA LEU A 100 -7.91 -4.62 11.03
C LEU A 100 -7.46 -5.29 12.33
N LYS A 101 -6.49 -6.18 12.25
CA LYS A 101 -5.96 -6.86 13.43
C LYS A 101 -5.33 -5.89 14.42
N PHE A 102 -4.55 -4.94 13.92
CA PHE A 102 -3.96 -3.90 14.75
C PHE A 102 -5.03 -3.06 15.43
N GLN A 103 -6.03 -2.61 14.68
CA GLN A 103 -7.11 -1.79 15.20
C GLN A 103 -7.92 -2.53 16.27
N LEU A 104 -8.22 -3.79 16.03
CA LEU A 104 -8.96 -4.63 16.98
C LEU A 104 -8.19 -4.80 18.29
N LEU A 105 -6.89 -5.08 18.22
CA LEU A 105 -6.04 -5.20 19.40
C LEU A 105 -5.98 -3.89 20.18
N HIS A 106 -5.90 -2.77 19.50
CA HIS A 106 -5.92 -1.44 20.11
C HIS A 106 -7.24 -1.20 20.86
N ASP A 107 -8.37 -1.52 20.25
CA ASP A 107 -9.69 -1.34 20.85
C ASP A 107 -9.87 -2.25 22.07
N ILE A 108 -9.42 -3.49 22.01
CA ILE A 108 -9.46 -4.42 23.13
C ILE A 108 -8.61 -3.89 24.29
N PHE A 109 -7.42 -3.38 23.99
CA PHE A 109 -6.53 -2.80 25.00
C PHE A 109 -7.23 -1.67 25.77
N TRP A 110 -7.90 -0.76 25.04
CA TRP A 110 -8.61 0.35 25.67
C TRP A 110 -9.77 -0.09 26.53
N LEU A 111 -10.42 -1.21 26.20
CA LEU A 111 -11.49 -1.77 27.04
C LEU A 111 -10.96 -2.23 28.40
N PHE A 112 -9.73 -2.74 28.44
CA PHE A 112 -9.12 -3.24 29.69
C PHE A 112 -8.46 -2.14 30.52
N VAL A 113 -8.12 -1.01 29.92
CA VAL A 113 -7.38 0.07 30.63
C VAL A 113 -8.34 1.06 31.29
N LYS A 114 -9.60 1.08 30.92
CA LYS A 114 -10.58 1.98 31.52
C LYS A 114 -10.80 1.74 32.99
#